data_0be8db6377b12d109f4455a955cc5103
#
_entry.id   0be8db6377b12d109f4455a955cc5103
#
_cell.length_a   1.000
_cell.length_b   1.000
_cell.length_c   1.000
_cell.angle_alpha   90.00
_cell.angle_beta   90.00
_cell.angle_gamma   90.00
#
_symmetry.space_group_name_H-M   'P 1'
#
loop_
_entity.id
_entity.type
_entity.pdbx_description
1 polymer ?
#
loop_
_entity_poly.entity_id
_entity_poly.type
_entity_poly.pdbx_seq_one_letter_code
_entity_poly.pdbx_strand_id
1 'polypeptide(L)'
;MSHTIAAVSTGNQISAIGIIRLTGDDCIAVSDKVFTLNNKKSLFTAPDRKLMLGELHDKQGRCIDQCLAVVSRGPHSYTGEDTVEFHCHGSPAVLAAGLEALYIAGARPAQRGEFTKRAFLNGKLDLTQAEAVIDLIEADTAEAAANAAGQVGGVLQKKLAPIYDDLTNLCSHFHAVLDYPDEDIEDFGLQNYYGSLRADGKALYNILQTYNQGRILCSGVAAAIVGKPNVGKSSLLNALAGYERCIVTDIPGTTRDTIEETVMLGTTKLRLIDTAGIRETEDTVEAIGVERSRKAIEDADLVLFICDGSKPLTAEDEAIIDLCCDHENAVCLLNKSDLGSVVDPGDLPFMTIIHVCAKTGEGLDQLSDMVEAMFEGGTPCDGSILTNARQFDACRRAYEAMLRSLKGLQLGLTPDAVLTDVEEAMEAMGEVTGATVREDITNRIFERFCVGK
;
A
#
# COMPACT_ATOMS: atom_id res chain seq x y z
N MET A 1 -29.50 12.10 -5.99
CA MET A 1 -28.82 13.34 -5.53
C MET A 1 -27.77 12.94 -4.52
N SER A 2 -26.54 13.28 -4.77
CA SER A 2 -25.41 12.98 -3.90
C SER A 2 -25.41 13.98 -2.73
N HIS A 3 -25.50 13.48 -1.49
CA HIS A 3 -25.45 14.36 -0.30
C HIS A 3 -24.09 15.08 -0.23
N THR A 4 -24.13 16.40 0.01
CA THR A 4 -22.94 17.18 0.22
C THR A 4 -22.21 16.74 1.49
N ILE A 5 -20.94 16.40 1.35
CA ILE A 5 -20.04 16.00 2.43
C ILE A 5 -18.96 17.03 2.66
N ALA A 6 -18.46 17.11 3.90
CA ALA A 6 -17.35 17.98 4.28
C ALA A 6 -16.39 17.27 5.24
N ALA A 7 -15.10 17.54 5.09
CA ALA A 7 -14.07 17.11 6.01
C ALA A 7 -12.83 18.02 5.95
N VAL A 8 -11.98 17.95 6.97
CA VAL A 8 -10.61 18.47 6.91
C VAL A 8 -9.78 17.49 6.07
N SER A 9 -9.12 17.99 5.02
CA SER A 9 -8.29 17.20 4.10
C SER A 9 -6.78 17.25 4.40
N THR A 10 -6.37 18.10 5.35
CA THR A 10 -5.00 18.19 5.87
C THR A 10 -4.91 17.46 7.21
N GLY A 11 -3.68 17.21 7.69
CA GLY A 11 -3.48 16.62 9.03
C GLY A 11 -4.08 17.44 10.15
N ASN A 12 -4.35 16.82 11.30
CA ASN A 12 -4.93 17.48 12.50
C ASN A 12 -3.92 18.24 13.36
N GLN A 13 -2.65 18.31 12.96
CA GLN A 13 -1.61 19.04 13.67
C GLN A 13 -1.65 20.53 13.31
N ILE A 14 -1.14 21.37 14.21
CA ILE A 14 -0.98 22.81 13.96
C ILE A 14 -0.06 23.00 12.76
N SER A 15 -0.55 23.70 11.75
CA SER A 15 0.16 23.96 10.50
C SER A 15 -0.11 25.38 10.01
N ALA A 16 0.64 25.85 9.03
CA ALA A 16 0.39 27.16 8.45
C ALA A 16 -0.93 27.23 7.67
N ILE A 17 -1.32 26.13 7.02
CA ILE A 17 -2.53 26.01 6.20
C ILE A 17 -3.28 24.74 6.57
N GLY A 18 -4.60 24.86 6.76
CA GLY A 18 -5.53 23.74 6.88
C GLY A 18 -6.60 23.84 5.79
N ILE A 19 -6.96 22.72 5.18
CA ILE A 19 -7.93 22.68 4.09
C ILE A 19 -9.18 21.96 4.55
N ILE A 20 -10.33 22.62 4.41
CA ILE A 20 -11.66 22.01 4.53
C ILE A 20 -12.18 21.78 3.11
N ARG A 21 -12.53 20.55 2.78
CA ARG A 21 -13.03 20.15 1.46
C ARG A 21 -14.49 19.73 1.56
N LEU A 22 -15.28 20.15 0.56
CA LEU A 22 -16.67 19.73 0.35
C LEU A 22 -16.81 19.15 -1.05
N THR A 23 -17.73 18.20 -1.21
CA THR A 23 -18.17 17.73 -2.54
C THR A 23 -19.64 17.29 -2.47
N GLY A 24 -20.33 17.33 -3.61
CA GLY A 24 -21.72 16.93 -3.77
C GLY A 24 -22.56 17.97 -4.49
N ASP A 25 -23.80 17.61 -4.81
CA ASP A 25 -24.69 18.40 -5.68
C ASP A 25 -24.93 19.84 -5.19
N ASP A 26 -25.01 20.03 -3.86
CA ASP A 26 -25.29 21.31 -3.23
C ASP A 26 -24.04 21.97 -2.59
N CYS A 27 -22.82 21.46 -2.86
CA CYS A 27 -21.63 21.92 -2.13
C CYS A 27 -21.35 23.42 -2.30
N ILE A 28 -21.59 23.99 -3.49
CA ILE A 28 -21.45 25.42 -3.74
C ILE A 28 -22.51 26.22 -2.97
N ALA A 29 -23.76 25.74 -2.93
CA ALA A 29 -24.85 26.39 -2.21
C ALA A 29 -24.64 26.40 -0.70
N VAL A 30 -24.14 25.28 -0.15
CA VAL A 30 -23.79 25.13 1.26
C VAL A 30 -22.64 26.08 1.62
N SER A 31 -21.60 26.10 0.78
CA SER A 31 -20.42 26.97 0.95
C SER A 31 -20.76 28.46 0.88
N ASP A 32 -21.66 28.86 -0.01
CA ASP A 32 -22.06 30.26 -0.21
C ASP A 32 -22.81 30.85 1.01
N LYS A 33 -23.41 29.98 1.85
CA LYS A 33 -24.07 30.39 3.11
C LYS A 33 -23.10 30.79 4.23
N VAL A 34 -21.89 30.29 4.18
CA VAL A 34 -20.88 30.47 5.26
C VAL A 34 -19.65 31.23 4.81
N PHE A 35 -19.52 31.53 3.54
CA PHE A 35 -18.36 32.22 2.99
C PHE A 35 -18.73 33.45 2.17
N THR A 36 -18.09 34.57 2.46
CA THR A 36 -18.31 35.82 1.75
C THR A 36 -17.04 36.25 1.03
N LEU A 37 -17.10 36.32 -0.30
CA LEU A 37 -15.99 36.84 -1.10
C LEU A 37 -15.79 38.35 -0.85
N ASN A 38 -14.53 38.82 -0.85
CA ASN A 38 -14.21 40.24 -0.64
C ASN A 38 -14.91 41.18 -1.66
N ASN A 39 -15.19 40.68 -2.86
CA ASN A 39 -15.94 41.43 -3.89
C ASN A 39 -17.45 41.29 -3.74
N LYS A 40 -17.94 40.67 -2.67
CA LYS A 40 -19.37 40.40 -2.37
C LYS A 40 -20.13 39.63 -3.45
N LYS A 41 -19.43 38.92 -4.34
CA LYS A 41 -20.04 38.02 -5.32
C LYS A 41 -20.26 36.64 -4.71
N SER A 42 -21.23 35.91 -5.22
CA SER A 42 -21.53 34.54 -4.84
C SER A 42 -20.48 33.57 -5.39
N LEU A 43 -20.21 32.46 -4.68
CA LEU A 43 -19.39 31.35 -5.14
C LEU A 43 -19.95 30.67 -6.41
N PHE A 44 -21.26 30.79 -6.67
CA PHE A 44 -21.87 30.34 -7.94
C PHE A 44 -21.29 31.05 -9.17
N THR A 45 -20.87 32.29 -9.02
CA THR A 45 -20.28 33.10 -10.12
C THR A 45 -18.76 33.04 -10.10
N ALA A 46 -18.17 32.29 -9.18
CA ALA A 46 -16.72 32.10 -9.05
C ALA A 46 -16.15 31.42 -10.30
N PRO A 47 -15.00 31.89 -10.82
CA PRO A 47 -14.31 31.21 -11.90
C PRO A 47 -13.82 29.83 -11.42
N ASP A 48 -13.89 28.83 -12.30
CA ASP A 48 -13.49 27.47 -12.00
C ASP A 48 -11.98 27.39 -11.68
N ARG A 49 -11.63 26.67 -10.62
CA ARG A 49 -10.25 26.40 -10.18
C ARG A 49 -9.39 27.64 -9.98
N LYS A 50 -9.99 28.72 -9.49
CA LYS A 50 -9.27 29.94 -9.12
C LYS A 50 -9.43 30.24 -7.63
N LEU A 51 -8.32 30.44 -6.95
CA LEU A 51 -8.30 30.89 -5.54
C LEU A 51 -8.82 32.31 -5.40
N MET A 52 -9.72 32.51 -4.46
CA MET A 52 -10.35 33.80 -4.18
C MET A 52 -10.34 34.08 -2.67
N LEU A 53 -9.96 35.29 -2.31
CA LEU A 53 -9.93 35.74 -0.90
C LEU A 53 -11.35 36.10 -0.43
N GLY A 54 -11.68 35.70 0.80
CA GLY A 54 -12.94 35.99 1.46
C GLY A 54 -12.90 35.67 2.95
N GLU A 55 -14.05 35.72 3.59
CA GLU A 55 -14.22 35.48 5.03
C GLU A 55 -15.15 34.29 5.24
N LEU A 56 -14.71 33.35 6.09
CA LEU A 56 -15.51 32.23 6.57
C LEU A 56 -16.22 32.65 7.87
N HIS A 57 -17.52 32.41 7.95
CA HIS A 57 -18.37 32.87 9.05
C HIS A 57 -19.06 31.70 9.77
N ASP A 58 -19.31 31.89 11.07
CA ASP A 58 -20.18 31.00 11.85
C ASP A 58 -21.69 31.31 11.59
N LYS A 59 -22.55 30.51 12.23
CA LYS A 59 -24.01 30.69 12.15
C LYS A 59 -24.55 32.05 12.68
N GLN A 60 -23.75 32.77 13.48
CA GLN A 60 -24.08 34.09 13.96
C GLN A 60 -23.53 35.21 13.08
N GLY A 61 -22.84 34.85 11.97
CA GLY A 61 -22.19 35.82 11.09
C GLY A 61 -20.86 36.38 11.63
N ARG A 62 -20.28 35.75 12.66
CA ARG A 62 -18.95 36.16 13.17
C ARG A 62 -17.88 35.56 12.29
N CYS A 63 -16.87 36.33 11.91
CA CYS A 63 -15.74 35.87 11.16
C CYS A 63 -14.96 34.79 11.93
N ILE A 64 -14.83 33.61 11.38
CA ILE A 64 -13.99 32.49 11.85
C ILE A 64 -12.56 32.70 11.34
N ASP A 65 -12.42 32.99 10.05
CA ASP A 65 -11.12 33.13 9.41
C ASP A 65 -11.24 33.95 8.10
N GLN A 66 -10.18 34.68 7.76
CA GLN A 66 -10.01 35.28 6.45
C GLN A 66 -9.12 34.35 5.62
N CYS A 67 -9.71 33.65 4.66
CA CYS A 67 -9.05 32.54 3.97
C CYS A 67 -9.35 32.54 2.45
N LEU A 68 -8.69 31.62 1.74
CA LEU A 68 -8.93 31.46 0.31
C LEU A 68 -9.96 30.36 0.07
N ALA A 69 -10.84 30.56 -0.92
CA ALA A 69 -11.75 29.54 -1.40
C ALA A 69 -11.47 29.22 -2.88
N VAL A 70 -11.66 27.97 -3.27
CA VAL A 70 -11.63 27.52 -4.67
C VAL A 70 -12.85 26.67 -4.94
N VAL A 71 -13.46 26.87 -6.09
CA VAL A 71 -14.55 26.06 -6.63
C VAL A 71 -14.03 25.26 -7.82
N SER A 72 -14.23 23.95 -7.81
CA SER A 72 -13.94 23.07 -8.93
C SER A 72 -15.22 22.38 -9.37
N ARG A 73 -15.65 22.63 -10.60
CA ARG A 73 -16.91 22.09 -11.11
C ARG A 73 -16.74 20.73 -11.76
N GLY A 74 -17.71 19.86 -11.50
CA GLY A 74 -17.82 18.57 -12.19
C GLY A 74 -17.98 18.76 -13.72
N PRO A 75 -17.49 17.81 -14.52
CA PRO A 75 -16.75 16.60 -14.16
C PRO A 75 -15.23 16.82 -13.94
N HIS A 76 -14.74 18.07 -13.98
CA HIS A 76 -13.30 18.39 -13.93
C HIS A 76 -12.80 18.66 -12.49
N SER A 77 -13.37 18.00 -11.50
CA SER A 77 -12.94 17.98 -10.10
C SER A 77 -12.32 16.64 -9.73
N TYR A 78 -11.82 16.52 -8.50
CA TYR A 78 -11.26 15.26 -7.98
C TYR A 78 -12.30 14.14 -7.90
N THR A 79 -13.49 14.44 -7.37
CA THR A 79 -14.58 13.47 -7.21
C THR A 79 -15.43 13.28 -8.47
N GLY A 80 -15.28 14.15 -9.48
CA GLY A 80 -16.21 14.24 -10.63
C GLY A 80 -17.48 15.03 -10.33
N GLU A 81 -17.74 15.39 -9.06
CA GLU A 81 -18.83 16.25 -8.60
C GLU A 81 -18.31 17.68 -8.39
N ASP A 82 -19.21 18.64 -8.17
CA ASP A 82 -18.78 19.96 -7.71
C ASP A 82 -18.03 19.85 -6.39
N THR A 83 -16.94 20.59 -6.26
CA THR A 83 -16.08 20.59 -5.07
C THR A 83 -15.74 22.02 -4.68
N VAL A 84 -15.74 22.28 -3.37
CA VAL A 84 -15.26 23.55 -2.79
C VAL A 84 -14.19 23.24 -1.76
N GLU A 85 -13.10 23.99 -1.78
CA GLU A 85 -12.06 23.93 -0.77
C GLU A 85 -11.85 25.31 -0.14
N PHE A 86 -11.73 25.34 1.20
CA PHE A 86 -11.34 26.50 1.98
C PHE A 86 -9.93 26.28 2.51
N HIS A 87 -9.01 27.11 2.10
CA HIS A 87 -7.61 27.10 2.55
C HIS A 87 -7.50 28.09 3.72
N CYS A 88 -7.78 27.59 4.91
CA CYS A 88 -7.80 28.32 6.18
C CYS A 88 -6.41 28.34 6.84
N HIS A 89 -6.25 29.16 7.89
CA HIS A 89 -5.14 28.97 8.81
C HIS A 89 -5.26 27.62 9.53
N GLY A 90 -4.15 26.88 9.64
CA GLY A 90 -4.11 25.49 10.10
C GLY A 90 -4.24 25.32 11.63
N SER A 91 -5.11 26.10 12.24
CA SER A 91 -5.50 25.95 13.65
C SER A 91 -6.61 24.90 13.77
N PRO A 92 -6.47 23.85 14.61
CA PRO A 92 -7.54 22.90 14.88
C PRO A 92 -8.87 23.55 15.27
N ALA A 93 -8.83 24.66 16.03
CA ALA A 93 -10.02 25.41 16.46
C ALA A 93 -10.72 26.09 15.26
N VAL A 94 -9.94 26.69 14.34
CA VAL A 94 -10.48 27.33 13.13
C VAL A 94 -11.13 26.28 12.22
N LEU A 95 -10.43 25.15 11.98
CA LEU A 95 -10.92 24.06 11.14
C LEU A 95 -12.19 23.41 11.72
N ALA A 96 -12.23 23.19 13.04
CA ALA A 96 -13.42 22.65 13.72
C ALA A 96 -14.61 23.61 13.63
N ALA A 97 -14.41 24.90 13.84
CA ALA A 97 -15.47 25.92 13.73
C ALA A 97 -15.98 26.04 12.29
N GLY A 98 -15.09 25.99 11.30
CA GLY A 98 -15.43 25.98 9.88
C GLY A 98 -16.27 24.77 9.49
N LEU A 99 -15.88 23.57 9.93
CA LEU A 99 -16.67 22.35 9.71
C LEU A 99 -18.05 22.43 10.37
N GLU A 100 -18.13 22.90 11.63
CA GLU A 100 -19.40 23.07 12.32
C GLU A 100 -20.34 24.01 11.54
N ALA A 101 -19.81 25.14 11.05
CA ALA A 101 -20.58 26.09 10.25
C ALA A 101 -21.13 25.42 8.97
N LEU A 102 -20.32 24.62 8.29
CA LEU A 102 -20.72 23.88 7.08
C LEU A 102 -21.76 22.80 7.36
N TYR A 103 -21.65 22.07 8.47
CA TYR A 103 -22.66 21.08 8.87
C TYR A 103 -23.99 21.73 9.18
N ILE A 104 -24.00 22.87 9.87
CA ILE A 104 -25.21 23.65 10.11
C ILE A 104 -25.80 24.18 8.80
N ALA A 105 -24.96 24.54 7.82
CA ALA A 105 -25.39 25.00 6.51
C ALA A 105 -25.99 23.91 5.61
N GLY A 106 -25.79 22.61 5.95
CA GLY A 106 -26.41 21.48 5.28
C GLY A 106 -25.44 20.41 4.73
N ALA A 107 -24.14 20.51 4.99
CA ALA A 107 -23.21 19.43 4.74
C ALA A 107 -23.32 18.33 5.82
N ARG A 108 -22.95 17.07 5.49
CA ARG A 108 -22.73 16.03 6.48
C ARG A 108 -21.24 15.71 6.62
N PRO A 109 -20.80 15.10 7.73
CA PRO A 109 -19.45 14.59 7.84
C PRO A 109 -19.15 13.55 6.74
N ALA A 110 -17.97 13.63 6.13
CA ALA A 110 -17.48 12.61 5.23
C ALA A 110 -17.07 11.36 6.00
N GLN A 111 -17.32 10.18 5.39
CA GLN A 111 -16.78 8.91 5.85
C GLN A 111 -15.30 8.78 5.44
N ARG A 112 -14.61 7.78 5.98
CA ARG A 112 -13.25 7.43 5.55
C ARG A 112 -13.25 7.12 4.05
N GLY A 113 -12.29 7.67 3.31
CA GLY A 113 -12.12 7.45 1.87
C GLY A 113 -13.28 7.90 0.98
N GLU A 114 -14.27 8.64 1.50
CA GLU A 114 -15.49 8.93 0.74
C GLU A 114 -15.25 9.80 -0.49
N PHE A 115 -14.31 10.73 -0.45
CA PHE A 115 -13.97 11.54 -1.63
C PHE A 115 -13.35 10.67 -2.74
N THR A 116 -12.40 9.79 -2.40
CA THR A 116 -11.77 8.87 -3.35
C THR A 116 -12.76 7.81 -3.84
N LYS A 117 -13.65 7.32 -2.96
CA LYS A 117 -14.73 6.42 -3.36
C LYS A 117 -15.65 7.06 -4.40
N ARG A 118 -16.03 8.33 -4.22
CA ARG A 118 -16.83 9.06 -5.22
C ARG A 118 -16.07 9.26 -6.52
N ALA A 119 -14.76 9.56 -6.45
CA ALA A 119 -13.91 9.63 -7.64
C ALA A 119 -13.93 8.30 -8.42
N PHE A 120 -13.83 7.17 -7.73
CA PHE A 120 -13.95 5.84 -8.33
C PHE A 120 -15.34 5.61 -8.94
N LEU A 121 -16.43 5.84 -8.18
CA LEU A 121 -17.79 5.62 -8.66
C LEU A 121 -18.16 6.51 -9.86
N ASN A 122 -17.57 7.70 -9.94
CA ASN A 122 -17.74 8.64 -11.04
C ASN A 122 -16.74 8.42 -12.20
N GLY A 123 -15.99 7.31 -12.19
CA GLY A 123 -15.06 6.93 -13.26
C GLY A 123 -13.85 7.88 -13.41
N LYS A 124 -13.49 8.64 -12.36
CA LYS A 124 -12.29 9.50 -12.35
C LYS A 124 -11.03 8.71 -12.09
N LEU A 125 -11.15 7.66 -11.32
CA LEU A 125 -10.11 6.70 -10.96
C LEU A 125 -10.66 5.30 -11.14
N ASP A 126 -9.82 4.35 -11.54
CA ASP A 126 -10.11 2.93 -11.34
C ASP A 126 -9.72 2.48 -9.92
N LEU A 127 -9.97 1.21 -9.59
CA LEU A 127 -9.73 0.73 -8.24
C LEU A 127 -8.21 0.65 -7.93
N THR A 128 -7.36 0.36 -8.91
CA THR A 128 -5.91 0.34 -8.73
C THR A 128 -5.35 1.73 -8.43
N GLN A 129 -5.85 2.74 -9.15
CA GLN A 129 -5.50 4.13 -8.90
C GLN A 129 -6.01 4.64 -7.55
N ALA A 130 -7.23 4.22 -7.16
CA ALA A 130 -7.80 4.58 -5.87
C ALA A 130 -6.97 3.99 -4.71
N GLU A 131 -6.60 2.72 -4.78
CA GLU A 131 -5.70 2.08 -3.77
C GLU A 131 -4.33 2.77 -3.72
N ALA A 132 -3.77 3.14 -4.87
CA ALA A 132 -2.48 3.84 -4.94
C ALA A 132 -2.50 5.24 -4.30
N VAL A 133 -3.67 5.88 -4.13
CA VAL A 133 -3.78 7.16 -3.40
C VAL A 133 -3.38 6.98 -1.94
N ILE A 134 -3.79 5.87 -1.28
CA ILE A 134 -3.39 5.62 0.11
C ILE A 134 -1.91 5.24 0.19
N ASP A 135 -1.43 4.38 -0.73
CA ASP A 135 -0.03 3.99 -0.79
C ASP A 135 0.89 5.23 -0.94
N LEU A 136 0.46 6.22 -1.75
CA LEU A 136 1.20 7.48 -1.93
C LEU A 136 1.24 8.34 -0.66
N ILE A 137 0.14 8.35 0.13
CA ILE A 137 0.06 9.12 1.37
C ILE A 137 0.89 8.48 2.48
N GLU A 138 0.93 7.14 2.51
CA GLU A 138 1.62 6.33 3.52
C GLU A 138 3.07 5.98 3.14
N ALA A 139 3.53 6.42 1.97
CA ALA A 139 4.87 6.15 1.48
C ALA A 139 5.95 6.78 2.40
N ASP A 140 6.83 5.95 2.94
CA ASP A 140 7.94 6.36 3.82
C ASP A 140 9.26 6.56 3.07
N THR A 141 9.36 6.05 1.81
CA THR A 141 10.55 6.18 0.96
C THR A 141 10.22 6.89 -0.36
N ALA A 142 11.24 7.49 -0.98
CA ALA A 142 11.09 8.17 -2.26
C ALA A 142 10.68 7.19 -3.39
N GLU A 143 11.19 5.96 -3.35
CA GLU A 143 10.90 4.91 -4.31
C GLU A 143 9.44 4.43 -4.17
N ALA A 144 8.95 4.22 -2.93
CA ALA A 144 7.56 3.88 -2.67
C ALA A 144 6.62 5.00 -3.17
N ALA A 145 6.95 6.25 -2.87
CA ALA A 145 6.20 7.41 -3.34
C ALA A 145 6.19 7.52 -4.87
N ALA A 146 7.33 7.29 -5.54
CA ALA A 146 7.44 7.33 -6.99
C ALA A 146 6.58 6.23 -7.66
N ASN A 147 6.64 5.00 -7.13
CA ASN A 147 5.81 3.90 -7.64
C ASN A 147 4.31 4.19 -7.44
N ALA A 148 3.91 4.60 -6.25
CA ALA A 148 2.52 4.94 -5.97
C ALA A 148 2.02 6.10 -6.84
N ALA A 149 2.83 7.15 -7.04
CA ALA A 149 2.50 8.25 -7.94
C ALA A 149 2.31 7.78 -9.39
N GLY A 150 3.15 6.87 -9.88
CA GLY A 150 3.00 6.25 -11.19
C GLY A 150 1.71 5.42 -11.30
N GLN A 151 1.35 4.68 -10.25
CA GLN A 151 0.08 3.92 -10.21
C GLN A 151 -1.14 4.85 -10.18
N VAL A 152 -1.12 5.94 -9.40
CA VAL A 152 -2.16 7.00 -9.46
C VAL A 152 -2.26 7.57 -10.87
N GLY A 153 -1.13 7.71 -11.58
CA GLY A 153 -1.06 8.11 -12.99
C GLY A 153 -1.57 7.06 -13.99
N GLY A 154 -1.99 5.88 -13.52
CA GLY A 154 -2.57 4.81 -14.32
C GLY A 154 -1.55 3.97 -15.09
N VAL A 155 -0.29 3.90 -14.67
CA VAL A 155 0.73 3.09 -15.36
C VAL A 155 0.39 1.60 -15.29
N LEU A 156 0.01 1.09 -14.11
CA LEU A 156 -0.39 -0.31 -13.93
C LEU A 156 -1.67 -0.62 -14.73
N GLN A 157 -2.66 0.25 -14.66
CA GLN A 157 -3.91 0.12 -15.42
C GLN A 157 -3.66 0.01 -16.92
N LYS A 158 -2.78 0.83 -17.48
CA LYS A 158 -2.42 0.78 -18.91
C LYS A 158 -1.77 -0.55 -19.32
N LYS A 159 -1.13 -1.26 -18.40
CA LYS A 159 -0.58 -2.60 -18.65
C LYS A 159 -1.62 -3.71 -18.55
N LEU A 160 -2.62 -3.54 -17.67
CA LEU A 160 -3.65 -4.55 -17.41
C LEU A 160 -4.85 -4.42 -18.36
N ALA A 161 -5.21 -3.22 -18.78
CA ALA A 161 -6.38 -2.97 -19.63
C ALA A 161 -6.35 -3.75 -20.96
N PRO A 162 -5.24 -3.82 -21.72
CA PRO A 162 -5.20 -4.62 -22.96
C PRO A 162 -5.52 -6.09 -22.73
N ILE A 163 -5.01 -6.68 -21.62
CA ILE A 163 -5.27 -8.07 -21.25
C ILE A 163 -6.76 -8.29 -20.98
N TYR A 164 -7.38 -7.37 -20.24
CA TYR A 164 -8.82 -7.42 -19.96
C TYR A 164 -9.66 -7.28 -21.23
N ASP A 165 -9.29 -6.34 -22.12
CA ASP A 165 -9.98 -6.12 -23.39
C ASP A 165 -9.85 -7.35 -24.30
N ASP A 166 -8.70 -7.97 -24.41
CA ASP A 166 -8.48 -9.19 -25.19
C ASP A 166 -9.30 -10.36 -24.65
N LEU A 167 -9.34 -10.56 -23.32
CA LEU A 167 -10.20 -11.57 -22.69
C LEU A 167 -11.70 -11.30 -22.95
N THR A 168 -12.12 -10.04 -22.87
CA THR A 168 -13.51 -9.65 -23.14
C THR A 168 -13.89 -9.93 -24.61
N ASN A 169 -13.01 -9.58 -25.52
CA ASN A 169 -13.20 -9.89 -26.95
C ASN A 169 -13.28 -11.40 -27.20
N LEU A 170 -12.42 -12.16 -26.53
CA LEU A 170 -12.38 -13.62 -26.63
C LEU A 170 -13.68 -14.24 -26.09
N CYS A 171 -14.14 -13.83 -24.90
CA CYS A 171 -15.44 -14.27 -24.36
C CYS A 171 -16.59 -13.94 -25.30
N SER A 172 -16.64 -12.72 -25.79
CA SER A 172 -17.71 -12.27 -26.70
C SER A 172 -17.76 -13.10 -27.98
N HIS A 173 -16.58 -13.47 -28.52
CA HIS A 173 -16.51 -14.30 -29.73
C HIS A 173 -16.94 -15.74 -29.45
N PHE A 174 -16.47 -16.36 -28.33
CA PHE A 174 -16.91 -17.70 -27.96
C PHE A 174 -18.43 -17.78 -27.76
N HIS A 175 -19.03 -16.79 -27.10
CA HIS A 175 -20.48 -16.72 -26.97
C HIS A 175 -21.18 -16.63 -28.33
N ALA A 176 -20.66 -15.78 -29.24
CA ALA A 176 -21.24 -15.66 -30.58
C ALA A 176 -21.19 -17.01 -31.36
N VAL A 177 -20.07 -17.73 -31.28
CA VAL A 177 -19.93 -19.06 -31.93
C VAL A 177 -20.87 -20.10 -31.32
N LEU A 178 -21.09 -20.06 -30.01
CA LEU A 178 -21.97 -20.99 -29.32
C LEU A 178 -23.45 -20.69 -29.53
N ASP A 179 -23.83 -19.42 -29.59
CA ASP A 179 -25.23 -18.97 -29.74
C ASP A 179 -25.72 -19.07 -31.20
N TYR A 180 -24.81 -18.96 -32.18
CA TYR A 180 -25.14 -18.94 -33.60
C TYR A 180 -24.33 -19.99 -34.39
N PRO A 181 -24.50 -21.30 -34.10
CA PRO A 181 -23.70 -22.37 -34.72
C PRO A 181 -23.96 -22.54 -36.21
N ASP A 182 -25.07 -22.02 -36.73
CA ASP A 182 -25.47 -22.14 -38.16
C ASP A 182 -25.05 -20.90 -38.99
N GLU A 183 -24.53 -19.84 -38.35
CA GLU A 183 -23.96 -18.73 -39.08
C GLU A 183 -22.47 -19.02 -39.38
N ASP A 184 -22.04 -18.74 -40.64
CA ASP A 184 -20.61 -18.77 -41.01
C ASP A 184 -19.88 -17.60 -40.30
N ILE A 185 -19.86 -17.62 -38.93
CA ILE A 185 -18.98 -16.75 -38.16
C ILE A 185 -17.57 -17.20 -38.52
N GLU A 186 -16.80 -16.33 -39.21
CA GLU A 186 -15.44 -16.60 -39.62
C GLU A 186 -14.70 -17.35 -38.51
N ASP A 187 -14.26 -18.55 -38.82
CA ASP A 187 -13.52 -19.41 -37.91
C ASP A 187 -12.21 -18.66 -37.57
N PHE A 188 -12.29 -17.81 -36.57
CA PHE A 188 -11.12 -17.14 -36.03
C PHE A 188 -10.25 -18.26 -35.47
N GLY A 189 -9.30 -18.68 -36.29
CA GLY A 189 -8.59 -19.95 -36.12
C GLY A 189 -8.14 -20.07 -34.66
N LEU A 190 -8.40 -21.24 -34.05
CA LEU A 190 -7.97 -21.60 -32.67
C LEU A 190 -6.50 -21.19 -32.36
N GLN A 191 -5.68 -21.09 -33.44
CA GLN A 191 -4.29 -20.62 -33.33
C GLN A 191 -4.14 -19.14 -32.97
N ASN A 192 -5.09 -18.28 -33.39
CA ASN A 192 -5.04 -16.85 -33.03
C ASN A 192 -5.39 -16.66 -31.56
N TYR A 193 -6.37 -17.40 -31.04
CA TYR A 193 -6.72 -17.39 -29.61
C TYR A 193 -5.58 -17.89 -28.74
N TYR A 194 -4.94 -18.98 -29.16
CA TYR A 194 -3.78 -19.51 -28.49
C TYR A 194 -2.64 -18.47 -28.44
N GLY A 195 -2.42 -17.75 -29.54
CA GLY A 195 -1.41 -16.70 -29.65
C GLY A 195 -1.68 -15.53 -28.69
N SER A 196 -2.92 -15.01 -28.67
CA SER A 196 -3.33 -13.91 -27.79
C SER A 196 -3.23 -14.32 -26.33
N LEU A 197 -3.91 -15.39 -25.91
CA LEU A 197 -3.87 -15.86 -24.52
C LEU A 197 -2.44 -16.14 -24.01
N ARG A 198 -1.56 -16.65 -24.90
CA ARG A 198 -0.16 -16.89 -24.54
C ARG A 198 0.61 -15.57 -24.31
N ALA A 199 0.36 -14.56 -25.16
CA ALA A 199 0.98 -13.24 -25.02
C ALA A 199 0.51 -12.55 -23.74
N ASP A 200 -0.79 -12.58 -23.48
CA ASP A 200 -1.43 -12.00 -22.30
C ASP A 200 -0.96 -12.70 -21.02
N GLY A 201 -0.94 -14.03 -21.03
CA GLY A 201 -0.41 -14.82 -19.91
C GLY A 201 1.05 -14.49 -19.62
N LYS A 202 1.90 -14.29 -20.65
CA LYS A 202 3.28 -13.86 -20.43
C LYS A 202 3.38 -12.45 -19.87
N ALA A 203 2.55 -11.52 -20.36
CA ALA A 203 2.52 -10.15 -19.87
C ALA A 203 2.08 -10.12 -18.39
N LEU A 204 1.03 -10.88 -18.06
CA LEU A 204 0.51 -10.97 -16.68
C LEU A 204 1.52 -11.65 -15.74
N TYR A 205 2.20 -12.70 -16.20
CA TYR A 205 3.27 -13.36 -15.45
C TYR A 205 4.40 -12.37 -15.10
N ASN A 206 4.84 -11.54 -16.05
CA ASN A 206 5.88 -10.54 -15.81
C ASN A 206 5.43 -9.52 -14.73
N ILE A 207 4.16 -9.13 -14.72
CA ILE A 207 3.60 -8.25 -13.69
C ILE A 207 3.58 -8.97 -12.32
N LEU A 208 3.16 -10.23 -12.27
CA LEU A 208 3.15 -11.03 -11.04
C LEU A 208 4.54 -11.17 -10.41
N GLN A 209 5.60 -11.31 -11.22
CA GLN A 209 6.98 -11.40 -10.71
C GLN A 209 7.44 -10.13 -9.97
N THR A 210 6.79 -8.98 -10.19
CA THR A 210 7.14 -7.73 -9.50
C THR A 210 6.58 -7.64 -8.08
N TYR A 211 5.64 -8.52 -7.70
CA TYR A 211 4.88 -8.39 -6.46
C TYR A 211 5.76 -8.46 -5.20
N ASN A 212 6.72 -9.37 -5.15
CA ASN A 212 7.58 -9.51 -3.96
C ASN A 212 8.37 -8.23 -3.70
N GLN A 213 8.93 -7.64 -4.75
CA GLN A 213 9.61 -6.35 -4.68
C GLN A 213 8.64 -5.23 -4.29
N GLY A 214 7.44 -5.19 -4.87
CA GLY A 214 6.44 -4.16 -4.55
C GLY A 214 5.92 -4.25 -3.12
N ARG A 215 5.74 -5.47 -2.59
CA ARG A 215 5.39 -5.70 -1.19
C ARG A 215 6.46 -5.14 -0.24
N ILE A 216 7.73 -5.44 -0.52
CA ILE A 216 8.87 -4.93 0.25
C ILE A 216 8.93 -3.39 0.15
N LEU A 217 8.72 -2.83 -1.03
CA LEU A 217 8.73 -1.40 -1.26
C LEU A 217 7.69 -0.64 -0.41
N CYS A 218 6.47 -1.18 -0.29
CA CYS A 218 5.39 -0.54 0.47
C CYS A 218 5.41 -0.90 1.96
N SER A 219 5.54 -2.20 2.28
CA SER A 219 5.44 -2.69 3.66
C SER A 219 6.77 -2.74 4.40
N GLY A 220 7.89 -2.62 3.69
CA GLY A 220 9.22 -2.86 4.21
C GLY A 220 9.57 -4.35 4.25
N VAL A 221 10.84 -4.63 4.51
CA VAL A 221 11.40 -5.98 4.71
C VAL A 221 10.96 -6.49 6.07
N ALA A 222 10.25 -7.61 6.12
CA ALA A 222 9.92 -8.27 7.38
C ALA A 222 11.19 -8.91 7.96
N ALA A 223 11.71 -8.36 9.07
CA ALA A 223 12.95 -8.81 9.69
C ALA A 223 12.70 -9.46 11.04
N ALA A 224 13.19 -10.69 11.22
CA ALA A 224 13.20 -11.39 12.50
C ALA A 224 14.58 -11.28 13.15
N ILE A 225 14.62 -10.83 14.43
CA ILE A 225 15.84 -10.83 15.23
C ILE A 225 15.78 -12.04 16.17
N VAL A 226 16.63 -13.03 15.93
CA VAL A 226 16.64 -14.29 16.67
C VAL A 226 17.99 -14.53 17.35
N GLY A 227 17.98 -15.22 18.48
CA GLY A 227 19.17 -15.51 19.28
C GLY A 227 18.78 -15.79 20.73
N LYS A 228 19.67 -16.43 21.51
CA LYS A 228 19.41 -16.75 22.91
C LYS A 228 19.24 -15.51 23.79
N PRO A 229 18.75 -15.62 25.02
CA PRO A 229 18.68 -14.50 25.97
C PRO A 229 20.07 -13.86 26.22
N ASN A 230 20.07 -12.55 26.46
CA ASN A 230 21.27 -11.76 26.85
C ASN A 230 22.40 -11.67 25.79
N VAL A 231 22.19 -12.06 24.54
CA VAL A 231 23.16 -11.83 23.44
C VAL A 231 23.16 -10.40 22.93
N GLY A 232 22.15 -9.61 23.29
CA GLY A 232 22.04 -8.19 22.91
C GLY A 232 20.94 -7.86 21.91
N LYS A 233 19.89 -8.69 21.76
CA LYS A 233 18.74 -8.42 20.87
C LYS A 233 18.11 -7.05 21.13
N SER A 234 17.75 -6.76 22.38
CA SER A 234 17.15 -5.45 22.75
C SER A 234 18.11 -4.28 22.55
N SER A 235 19.42 -4.52 22.73
CA SER A 235 20.43 -3.50 22.46
C SER A 235 20.58 -3.23 20.96
N LEU A 236 20.53 -4.27 20.12
CA LEU A 236 20.54 -4.14 18.68
C LEU A 236 19.29 -3.39 18.19
N LEU A 237 18.13 -3.75 18.70
CA LEU A 237 16.87 -3.07 18.38
C LEU A 237 16.94 -1.57 18.71
N ASN A 238 17.43 -1.23 19.91
CA ASN A 238 17.60 0.17 20.31
C ASN A 238 18.67 0.89 19.47
N ALA A 239 19.73 0.20 19.06
CA ALA A 239 20.76 0.76 18.20
C ALA A 239 20.21 1.01 16.79
N LEU A 240 19.45 0.10 16.23
CA LEU A 240 18.75 0.28 14.95
C LEU A 240 17.75 1.42 15.01
N ALA A 241 16.94 1.51 16.08
CA ALA A 241 15.97 2.59 16.28
C ALA A 241 16.64 3.97 16.50
N GLY A 242 17.88 4.01 17.00
CA GLY A 242 18.64 5.25 17.22
C GLY A 242 19.58 5.63 16.08
N TYR A 243 19.81 4.74 15.12
CA TYR A 243 20.83 4.88 14.09
C TYR A 243 20.42 5.88 12.99
N GLU A 244 19.16 5.89 12.57
CA GLU A 244 18.60 6.97 11.77
C GLU A 244 17.12 7.18 12.13
N ARG A 245 16.75 8.43 12.26
CA ARG A 245 15.44 9.01 12.58
C ARG A 245 14.25 8.04 12.40
N CYS A 246 13.91 7.35 13.48
CA CYS A 246 12.60 6.70 13.59
C CYS A 246 11.52 7.77 13.41
N ILE A 247 10.85 7.77 12.27
CA ILE A 247 9.53 8.39 12.20
C ILE A 247 8.58 7.36 12.80
N VAL A 248 8.48 7.36 14.13
CA VAL A 248 7.39 6.69 14.83
C VAL A 248 6.15 7.51 14.49
N THR A 249 5.41 7.11 13.50
CA THR A 249 4.07 7.62 13.28
C THR A 249 3.17 6.94 14.30
N ASP A 250 2.94 7.60 15.44
CA ASP A 250 1.81 7.32 16.29
C ASP A 250 0.53 7.62 15.49
N ILE A 251 0.03 6.66 14.73
CA ILE A 251 -1.31 6.71 14.17
C ILE A 251 -2.25 6.15 15.24
N PRO A 252 -3.04 7.00 15.92
CA PRO A 252 -4.01 6.52 16.90
C PRO A 252 -5.10 5.74 16.16
N GLY A 253 -5.16 4.43 16.34
CA GLY A 253 -6.25 3.62 15.80
C GLY A 253 -5.93 2.17 15.44
N THR A 254 -4.69 1.73 15.46
CA THR A 254 -4.29 0.35 15.11
C THR A 254 -3.94 -0.53 16.31
N THR A 255 -4.49 -0.20 17.49
CA THR A 255 -4.26 -0.97 18.71
C THR A 255 -5.14 -2.22 18.74
N ARG A 256 -4.71 -3.31 18.11
CA ARG A 256 -5.13 -4.68 18.51
C ARG A 256 -4.25 -5.84 18.00
N ASP A 257 -3.28 -5.59 17.14
CA ASP A 257 -2.36 -6.63 16.68
C ASP A 257 -0.92 -6.23 17.04
N THR A 258 -0.07 -7.20 17.33
CA THR A 258 1.35 -7.13 17.73
C THR A 258 2.04 -5.81 17.39
N ILE A 259 2.65 -5.15 18.39
CA ILE A 259 3.43 -3.92 18.20
C ILE A 259 4.60 -4.26 17.29
N GLU A 260 4.44 -4.03 15.99
CA GLU A 260 5.52 -4.13 15.02
C GLU A 260 6.30 -2.82 15.04
N GLU A 261 7.60 -2.89 15.30
CA GLU A 261 8.47 -1.73 15.22
C GLU A 261 9.04 -1.62 13.81
N THR A 262 8.96 -0.42 13.25
CA THR A 262 9.54 -0.10 11.96
C THR A 262 10.80 0.72 12.16
N VAL A 263 11.90 0.32 11.52
CA VAL A 263 13.17 1.05 11.53
C VAL A 263 13.66 1.27 10.10
N MET A 264 14.31 2.40 9.86
CA MET A 264 15.03 2.63 8.61
C MET A 264 16.47 2.16 8.76
N LEU A 265 16.95 1.36 7.85
CA LEU A 265 18.34 0.95 7.77
C LEU A 265 18.88 1.38 6.39
N GLY A 266 19.57 2.52 6.35
CA GLY A 266 19.88 3.21 5.10
C GLY A 266 18.60 3.63 4.37
N THR A 267 18.44 3.24 3.12
CA THR A 267 17.24 3.48 2.31
C THR A 267 16.18 2.40 2.48
N THR A 268 16.49 1.29 3.16
CA THR A 268 15.59 0.14 3.31
C THR A 268 14.78 0.24 4.60
N LYS A 269 13.45 0.14 4.47
CA LYS A 269 12.51 0.05 5.58
C LYS A 269 12.49 -1.39 6.10
N LEU A 270 12.82 -1.59 7.39
CA LEU A 270 12.69 -2.87 8.09
C LEU A 270 11.46 -2.84 8.99
N ARG A 271 10.62 -3.84 8.89
CA ARG A 271 9.51 -4.11 9.79
C ARG A 271 9.89 -5.27 10.70
N LEU A 272 10.16 -4.97 11.96
CA LEU A 272 10.60 -5.97 12.93
C LEU A 272 9.42 -6.78 13.42
N ILE A 273 9.46 -8.09 13.18
CA ILE A 273 8.42 -9.03 13.60
C ILE A 273 8.78 -9.68 14.93
N ASP A 274 7.74 -9.99 15.76
CA ASP A 274 7.84 -10.62 17.10
C ASP A 274 8.71 -9.84 18.11
N THR A 275 8.59 -8.50 18.14
CA THR A 275 9.32 -7.67 19.11
C THR A 275 8.91 -7.91 20.58
N ALA A 276 7.76 -8.55 20.83
CA ALA A 276 7.30 -8.91 22.19
C ALA A 276 8.27 -9.88 22.87
N GLY A 277 8.80 -10.87 22.15
CA GLY A 277 9.82 -11.79 22.69
C GLY A 277 11.18 -11.13 22.95
N ILE A 278 11.41 -9.93 22.41
CA ILE A 278 12.66 -9.16 22.59
C ILE A 278 12.61 -8.27 23.84
N ARG A 279 11.41 -7.83 24.23
CA ARG A 279 11.19 -6.90 25.37
C ARG A 279 10.88 -7.58 26.71
N GLU A 280 10.36 -8.82 26.70
CA GLU A 280 10.07 -9.56 27.93
C GLU A 280 11.38 -10.06 28.55
N THR A 281 11.78 -9.41 29.64
CA THR A 281 12.85 -9.82 30.54
C THR A 281 12.34 -10.92 31.46
N GLU A 282 13.17 -11.98 31.61
CA GLU A 282 13.27 -12.92 32.74
C GLU A 282 11.97 -13.56 33.25
N ASP A 283 12.00 -14.89 33.18
CA ASP A 283 11.11 -15.87 33.78
C ASP A 283 9.85 -16.30 33.00
N THR A 284 9.98 -17.52 32.59
CA THR A 284 9.02 -18.54 32.13
C THR A 284 8.92 -18.77 30.63
N VAL A 285 9.34 -20.00 30.28
CA VAL A 285 8.93 -20.84 29.14
C VAL A 285 9.90 -20.89 27.96
N GLU A 286 11.00 -21.66 28.14
CA GLU A 286 11.94 -22.06 27.08
C GLU A 286 11.26 -22.73 25.85
N ALA A 287 10.21 -23.52 26.03
CA ALA A 287 9.53 -24.23 24.94
C ALA A 287 8.68 -23.30 24.04
N ILE A 288 8.09 -22.23 24.60
CA ILE A 288 7.30 -21.24 23.84
C ILE A 288 8.22 -20.34 23.01
N GLY A 289 9.47 -20.13 23.46
CA GLY A 289 10.46 -19.30 22.77
C GLY A 289 10.90 -19.89 21.42
N VAL A 290 11.15 -21.19 21.34
CA VAL A 290 11.62 -21.87 20.12
C VAL A 290 10.51 -21.91 19.04
N GLU A 291 9.28 -22.19 19.44
CA GLU A 291 8.16 -22.24 18.49
C GLU A 291 7.80 -20.85 17.94
N ARG A 292 7.88 -19.80 18.77
CA ARG A 292 7.74 -18.40 18.31
C ARG A 292 8.86 -17.99 17.37
N SER A 293 10.12 -18.33 17.69
CA SER A 293 11.26 -18.05 16.81
C SER A 293 11.12 -18.75 15.46
N ARG A 294 10.62 -19.99 15.43
CA ARG A 294 10.37 -20.72 14.19
C ARG A 294 9.37 -20.03 13.32
N LYS A 295 8.22 -19.62 13.89
CA LYS A 295 7.20 -18.89 13.15
C LYS A 295 7.71 -17.53 12.65
N ALA A 296 8.44 -16.79 13.48
CA ALA A 296 9.05 -15.53 13.08
C ALA A 296 10.05 -15.70 11.92
N ILE A 297 10.84 -16.79 11.91
CA ILE A 297 11.76 -17.13 10.81
C ILE A 297 10.98 -17.48 9.54
N GLU A 298 9.90 -18.26 9.66
CA GLU A 298 9.05 -18.64 8.51
C GLU A 298 8.33 -17.43 7.86
N ASP A 299 7.95 -16.44 8.65
CA ASP A 299 7.24 -15.23 8.20
C ASP A 299 8.19 -14.08 7.78
N ALA A 300 9.51 -14.22 7.98
CA ALA A 300 10.51 -13.18 7.71
C ALA A 300 10.98 -13.18 6.26
N ASP A 301 11.31 -11.99 5.75
CA ASP A 301 12.09 -11.80 4.52
C ASP A 301 13.60 -11.79 4.80
N LEU A 302 13.98 -11.40 6.03
CA LEU A 302 15.35 -11.29 6.53
C LEU A 302 15.43 -11.88 7.92
N VAL A 303 16.36 -12.76 8.16
CA VAL A 303 16.65 -13.33 9.49
C VAL A 303 17.98 -12.78 9.98
N LEU A 304 17.95 -12.03 11.08
CA LEU A 304 19.15 -11.55 11.78
C LEU A 304 19.41 -12.46 13.01
N PHE A 305 20.25 -13.47 12.83
CA PHE A 305 20.71 -14.29 13.95
C PHE A 305 21.80 -13.54 14.70
N ILE A 306 21.58 -13.26 15.98
CA ILE A 306 22.55 -12.55 16.83
C ILE A 306 23.07 -13.48 17.93
N CYS A 307 24.40 -13.56 18.06
CA CYS A 307 25.06 -14.27 19.14
C CYS A 307 26.16 -13.43 19.80
N ASP A 308 26.58 -13.84 21.00
CA ASP A 308 27.67 -13.19 21.76
C ASP A 308 29.01 -13.70 21.24
N GLY A 309 29.67 -12.94 20.37
CA GLY A 309 30.98 -13.32 19.78
C GLY A 309 32.13 -13.46 20.79
N SER A 310 31.97 -12.92 22.01
CA SER A 310 32.99 -12.99 23.07
C SER A 310 33.00 -14.31 23.83
N LYS A 311 32.07 -15.24 23.52
CA LYS A 311 31.93 -16.53 24.21
C LYS A 311 31.82 -17.68 23.20
N PRO A 312 32.20 -18.92 23.60
CA PRO A 312 31.96 -20.09 22.78
C PRO A 312 30.46 -20.29 22.53
N LEU A 313 30.10 -20.84 21.36
CA LEU A 313 28.73 -21.24 21.04
C LEU A 313 28.25 -22.31 22.03
N THR A 314 26.99 -22.30 22.32
CA THR A 314 26.33 -23.28 23.21
C THR A 314 25.35 -24.11 22.38
N ALA A 315 24.87 -25.23 22.91
CA ALA A 315 23.86 -26.06 22.25
C ALA A 315 22.57 -25.29 21.93
N GLU A 316 22.22 -24.22 22.68
CA GLU A 316 21.11 -23.34 22.37
C GLU A 316 21.38 -22.47 21.12
N ASP A 317 22.63 -21.97 20.96
CA ASP A 317 23.02 -21.24 19.76
C ASP A 317 22.96 -22.16 18.54
N GLU A 318 23.48 -23.39 18.65
CA GLU A 318 23.46 -24.39 17.57
C GLU A 318 22.02 -24.73 17.14
N ALA A 319 21.09 -24.91 18.09
CA ALA A 319 19.71 -25.18 17.79
C ALA A 319 19.02 -24.03 17.05
N ILE A 320 19.36 -22.76 17.32
CA ILE A 320 18.84 -21.60 16.60
C ILE A 320 19.52 -21.48 15.23
N ILE A 321 20.82 -21.77 15.13
CA ILE A 321 21.55 -21.80 13.86
C ILE A 321 20.89 -22.79 12.90
N ASP A 322 20.57 -24.02 13.38
CA ASP A 322 19.91 -25.04 12.57
C ASP A 322 18.53 -24.59 12.03
N LEU A 323 17.83 -23.71 12.75
CA LEU A 323 16.55 -23.15 12.30
C LEU A 323 16.73 -22.03 11.27
N CYS A 324 17.87 -21.33 11.29
CA CYS A 324 18.11 -20.14 10.47
C CYS A 324 18.90 -20.43 9.19
N CYS A 325 19.77 -21.45 9.21
CA CYS A 325 20.76 -21.67 8.15
C CYS A 325 20.17 -22.00 6.78
N ASP A 326 18.94 -22.54 6.74
CA ASP A 326 18.23 -22.85 5.51
C ASP A 326 17.44 -21.63 4.94
N HIS A 327 17.38 -20.51 5.67
CA HIS A 327 16.68 -19.32 5.21
C HIS A 327 17.55 -18.58 4.19
N GLU A 328 16.96 -18.25 3.02
CA GLU A 328 17.67 -17.64 1.88
C GLU A 328 18.41 -16.35 2.26
N ASN A 329 17.80 -15.50 3.10
CA ASN A 329 18.34 -14.22 3.55
C ASN A 329 18.66 -14.26 5.06
N ALA A 330 19.46 -15.22 5.51
CA ALA A 330 19.92 -15.28 6.89
C ALA A 330 21.29 -14.62 7.05
N VAL A 331 21.41 -13.74 8.04
CA VAL A 331 22.65 -13.01 8.37
C VAL A 331 23.02 -13.29 9.82
N CYS A 332 24.27 -13.66 10.06
CA CYS A 332 24.81 -13.85 11.41
C CYS A 332 25.47 -12.55 11.91
N LEU A 333 25.03 -12.07 13.07
CA LEU A 333 25.59 -10.91 13.75
C LEU A 333 26.39 -11.37 14.97
N LEU A 334 27.72 -11.31 14.87
CA LEU A 334 28.63 -11.56 16.01
C LEU A 334 28.69 -10.28 16.85
N ASN A 335 27.84 -10.23 17.90
CA ASN A 335 27.72 -9.06 18.76
C ASN A 335 28.80 -9.03 19.83
N LYS A 336 28.97 -7.85 20.45
CA LYS A 336 29.97 -7.52 21.47
C LYS A 336 31.42 -7.58 20.95
N SER A 337 31.61 -7.08 19.72
CA SER A 337 32.94 -6.98 19.08
C SER A 337 33.94 -6.21 19.93
N ASP A 338 33.48 -5.31 20.81
CA ASP A 338 34.28 -4.57 21.79
C ASP A 338 34.99 -5.45 22.85
N LEU A 339 34.51 -6.68 23.07
CA LEU A 339 35.10 -7.62 24.01
C LEU A 339 36.05 -8.66 23.35
N GLY A 340 36.25 -8.55 22.04
CA GLY A 340 36.97 -9.52 21.22
C GLY A 340 36.11 -10.69 20.78
N SER A 341 36.56 -11.44 19.76
CA SER A 341 35.83 -12.59 19.21
C SER A 341 36.52 -13.90 19.60
N VAL A 342 35.74 -14.85 20.15
CA VAL A 342 36.13 -16.22 20.41
C VAL A 342 35.53 -17.16 19.36
N VAL A 343 34.45 -16.78 18.74
CA VAL A 343 33.78 -17.54 17.69
C VAL A 343 34.54 -17.32 16.36
N ASP A 344 34.94 -18.44 15.73
CA ASP A 344 35.51 -18.39 14.38
C ASP A 344 34.35 -18.28 13.35
N PRO A 345 34.29 -17.21 12.50
CA PRO A 345 33.31 -17.13 11.45
C PRO A 345 33.29 -18.34 10.51
N GLY A 346 34.43 -19.04 10.34
CA GLY A 346 34.52 -20.23 9.49
C GLY A 346 33.76 -21.46 10.02
N ASP A 347 33.39 -21.47 11.30
CA ASP A 347 32.61 -22.56 11.92
C ASP A 347 31.08 -22.34 11.80
N LEU A 348 30.62 -21.21 11.24
CA LEU A 348 29.22 -20.84 11.14
C LEU A 348 28.66 -21.09 9.72
N PRO A 349 27.47 -21.71 9.57
CA PRO A 349 26.92 -22.09 8.29
C PRO A 349 26.17 -20.92 7.60
N PHE A 350 26.58 -19.66 7.84
CA PHE A 350 25.98 -18.48 7.23
C PHE A 350 26.85 -17.96 6.09
N MET A 351 26.22 -17.56 4.99
CA MET A 351 26.94 -16.91 3.87
C MET A 351 27.41 -15.50 4.24
N THR A 352 26.71 -14.83 5.13
CA THR A 352 27.01 -13.47 5.57
C THR A 352 27.14 -13.41 7.09
N ILE A 353 28.31 -12.96 7.55
CA ILE A 353 28.63 -12.81 8.97
C ILE A 353 29.19 -11.40 9.17
N ILE A 354 28.60 -10.67 10.11
CA ILE A 354 28.99 -9.28 10.43
C ILE A 354 29.34 -9.17 11.90
N HIS A 355 30.49 -8.57 12.20
CA HIS A 355 30.85 -8.20 13.56
C HIS A 355 30.19 -6.89 13.94
N VAL A 356 29.41 -6.89 15.03
CA VAL A 356 28.69 -5.72 15.50
C VAL A 356 28.95 -5.45 16.97
N CYS A 357 28.86 -4.20 17.36
CA CYS A 357 28.72 -3.81 18.76
C CYS A 357 27.42 -3.02 18.92
N ALA A 358 26.35 -3.69 19.32
CA ALA A 358 25.03 -3.07 19.51
C ALA A 358 25.05 -1.89 20.53
N LYS A 359 26.07 -1.80 21.37
CA LYS A 359 26.23 -0.72 22.35
C LYS A 359 26.82 0.56 21.73
N THR A 360 27.73 0.43 20.78
CA THR A 360 28.42 1.57 20.13
C THR A 360 27.90 1.91 18.74
N GLY A 361 27.14 0.99 18.12
CA GLY A 361 26.69 1.11 16.73
C GLY A 361 27.72 0.63 15.71
N GLU A 362 28.89 0.14 16.13
CA GLU A 362 29.91 -0.42 15.24
C GLU A 362 29.37 -1.60 14.43
N GLY A 363 29.62 -1.63 13.12
CA GLY A 363 29.18 -2.67 12.19
C GLY A 363 27.76 -2.47 11.65
N LEU A 364 26.98 -1.48 12.11
CA LEU A 364 25.64 -1.21 11.59
C LEU A 364 25.67 -0.64 10.18
N ASP A 365 26.71 0.14 9.81
CA ASP A 365 26.91 0.61 8.43
C ASP A 365 27.06 -0.58 7.47
N GLN A 366 27.88 -1.57 7.85
CA GLN A 366 28.07 -2.78 7.05
C GLN A 366 26.77 -3.60 6.91
N LEU A 367 25.97 -3.66 7.99
CA LEU A 367 24.66 -4.29 7.96
C LEU A 367 23.70 -3.52 7.02
N SER A 368 23.73 -2.20 7.06
CA SER A 368 22.95 -1.33 6.16
C SER A 368 23.26 -1.58 4.68
N ASP A 369 24.53 -1.47 4.31
CA ASP A 369 24.99 -1.67 2.94
C ASP A 369 24.61 -3.07 2.41
N MET A 370 24.71 -4.07 3.27
CA MET A 370 24.39 -5.46 2.92
C MET A 370 22.88 -5.67 2.73
N VAL A 371 22.04 -5.12 3.62
CA VAL A 371 20.58 -5.19 3.49
C VAL A 371 20.11 -4.44 2.25
N GLU A 372 20.65 -3.26 1.98
CA GLU A 372 20.37 -2.52 0.74
C GLU A 372 20.70 -3.39 -0.48
N ALA A 373 21.89 -3.97 -0.55
CA ALA A 373 22.31 -4.82 -1.67
C ALA A 373 21.44 -6.07 -1.85
N MET A 374 20.93 -6.67 -0.74
CA MET A 374 20.04 -7.83 -0.79
C MET A 374 18.66 -7.51 -1.36
N PHE A 375 18.12 -6.33 -1.03
CA PHE A 375 16.75 -5.95 -1.36
C PHE A 375 16.66 -4.84 -2.41
N GLU A 376 17.79 -4.35 -2.92
CA GLU A 376 17.85 -3.41 -4.03
C GLU A 376 17.30 -4.06 -5.29
N GLY A 377 16.06 -3.76 -5.64
CA GLY A 377 15.39 -4.30 -6.81
C GLY A 377 15.78 -3.54 -8.08
N GLY A 378 16.23 -4.26 -9.10
CA GLY A 378 16.56 -3.69 -10.41
C GLY A 378 15.36 -3.22 -11.24
N THR A 379 14.12 -3.31 -10.72
CA THR A 379 12.89 -2.92 -11.44
C THR A 379 12.61 -1.43 -11.20
N PRO A 380 12.34 -0.64 -12.25
CA PRO A 380 12.01 0.77 -12.10
C PRO A 380 10.77 1.00 -11.24
N CYS A 381 10.84 1.89 -10.25
CA CYS A 381 9.72 2.32 -9.42
C CYS A 381 8.87 3.38 -10.14
N ASP A 382 8.30 3.01 -11.30
CA ASP A 382 7.58 3.91 -12.21
C ASP A 382 6.04 3.77 -12.14
N GLY A 383 5.54 2.96 -11.22
CA GLY A 383 4.12 2.61 -11.07
C GLY A 383 3.73 1.31 -11.77
N SER A 384 4.69 0.57 -12.32
CA SER A 384 4.44 -0.71 -12.97
C SER A 384 4.58 -1.92 -12.05
N ILE A 385 5.06 -1.70 -10.83
CA ILE A 385 5.27 -2.74 -9.82
C ILE A 385 3.96 -3.02 -9.09
N LEU A 386 3.60 -4.29 -8.94
CA LEU A 386 2.42 -4.72 -8.22
C LEU A 386 2.69 -4.70 -6.70
N THR A 387 1.94 -3.90 -5.94
CA THR A 387 2.18 -3.69 -4.50
C THR A 387 1.12 -4.32 -3.59
N ASN A 388 -0.09 -4.51 -4.10
CA ASN A 388 -1.26 -4.87 -3.31
C ASN A 388 -1.56 -6.38 -3.40
N ALA A 389 -1.74 -7.04 -2.23
CA ALA A 389 -2.02 -8.48 -2.16
C ALA A 389 -3.34 -8.88 -2.85
N ARG A 390 -4.38 -8.04 -2.79
CA ARG A 390 -5.66 -8.26 -3.50
C ARG A 390 -5.44 -8.29 -5.01
N GLN A 391 -4.71 -7.30 -5.52
CA GLN A 391 -4.38 -7.21 -6.94
C GLN A 391 -3.53 -8.41 -7.39
N PHE A 392 -2.55 -8.80 -6.57
CA PHE A 392 -1.72 -9.99 -6.83
C PHE A 392 -2.56 -11.26 -6.90
N ASP A 393 -3.45 -11.49 -5.92
CA ASP A 393 -4.30 -12.70 -5.91
C ASP A 393 -5.23 -12.74 -7.13
N ALA A 394 -5.85 -11.63 -7.49
CA ALA A 394 -6.71 -11.54 -8.66
C ALA A 394 -5.91 -11.78 -9.97
N CYS A 395 -4.75 -11.15 -10.13
CA CYS A 395 -3.87 -11.40 -11.27
C CYS A 395 -3.38 -12.86 -11.32
N ARG A 396 -3.07 -13.48 -10.18
CA ARG A 396 -2.66 -14.88 -10.10
C ARG A 396 -3.79 -15.82 -10.54
N ARG A 397 -5.01 -15.62 -10.06
CA ARG A 397 -6.20 -16.40 -10.46
C ARG A 397 -6.45 -16.26 -11.97
N ALA A 398 -6.37 -15.04 -12.50
CA ALA A 398 -6.49 -14.79 -13.93
C ALA A 398 -5.41 -15.56 -14.73
N TYR A 399 -4.16 -15.49 -14.30
CA TYR A 399 -3.05 -16.21 -14.94
C TYR A 399 -3.25 -17.73 -14.93
N GLU A 400 -3.64 -18.30 -13.78
CA GLU A 400 -3.91 -19.73 -13.65
C GLU A 400 -5.07 -20.17 -14.56
N ALA A 401 -6.13 -19.37 -14.66
CA ALA A 401 -7.25 -19.63 -15.56
C ALA A 401 -6.83 -19.56 -17.04
N MET A 402 -6.01 -18.57 -17.43
CA MET A 402 -5.42 -18.51 -18.77
C MET A 402 -4.57 -19.73 -19.10
N LEU A 403 -3.78 -20.24 -18.14
CA LEU A 403 -2.99 -21.45 -18.34
C LEU A 403 -3.88 -22.68 -18.57
N ARG A 404 -5.01 -22.80 -17.84
CA ARG A 404 -5.98 -23.87 -18.07
C ARG A 404 -6.61 -23.78 -19.46
N SER A 405 -7.02 -22.55 -19.87
CA SER A 405 -7.55 -22.29 -21.21
C SER A 405 -6.55 -22.68 -22.31
N LEU A 406 -5.28 -22.28 -22.18
CA LEU A 406 -4.22 -22.65 -23.12
C LEU A 406 -4.03 -24.17 -23.22
N LYS A 407 -4.06 -24.87 -22.09
CA LYS A 407 -3.97 -26.32 -22.04
C LYS A 407 -5.19 -26.98 -22.68
N GLY A 408 -6.40 -26.44 -22.43
CA GLY A 408 -7.64 -26.90 -23.07
C GLY A 408 -7.58 -26.79 -24.59
N LEU A 409 -7.13 -25.65 -25.12
CA LEU A 409 -6.92 -25.45 -26.57
C LEU A 409 -5.91 -26.42 -27.16
N GLN A 410 -4.80 -26.69 -26.44
CA GLN A 410 -3.78 -27.67 -26.90
C GLN A 410 -4.32 -29.09 -26.95
N LEU A 411 -5.22 -29.45 -26.04
CA LEU A 411 -5.85 -30.78 -25.98
C LEU A 411 -7.02 -30.92 -26.95
N GLY A 412 -7.39 -29.84 -27.66
CA GLY A 412 -8.51 -29.83 -28.60
C GLY A 412 -9.86 -29.93 -27.93
N LEU A 413 -10.00 -29.36 -26.71
CA LEU A 413 -11.28 -29.24 -26.01
C LEU A 413 -12.24 -28.33 -26.79
N THR A 414 -13.53 -28.57 -26.63
CA THR A 414 -14.59 -27.78 -27.26
C THR A 414 -14.59 -26.31 -26.73
N PRO A 415 -15.05 -25.36 -27.56
CA PRO A 415 -15.08 -23.94 -27.18
C PRO A 415 -15.81 -23.65 -25.87
N ASP A 416 -16.91 -24.34 -25.57
CA ASP A 416 -17.66 -24.23 -24.32
C ASP A 416 -16.84 -24.61 -23.08
N ALA A 417 -16.00 -25.66 -23.20
CA ALA A 417 -15.12 -26.09 -22.12
C ALA A 417 -14.00 -25.07 -21.84
N VAL A 418 -13.49 -24.41 -22.88
CA VAL A 418 -12.44 -23.39 -22.75
C VAL A 418 -13.01 -22.05 -22.29
N LEU A 419 -14.24 -21.71 -22.70
CA LEU A 419 -14.91 -20.46 -22.38
C LEU A 419 -15.01 -20.23 -20.86
N THR A 420 -15.34 -21.26 -20.08
CA THR A 420 -15.45 -21.16 -18.61
C THR A 420 -14.16 -20.66 -17.97
N ASP A 421 -12.99 -21.14 -18.41
CA ASP A 421 -11.71 -20.68 -17.89
C ASP A 421 -11.38 -19.25 -18.36
N VAL A 422 -11.79 -18.87 -19.57
CA VAL A 422 -11.60 -17.49 -20.08
C VAL A 422 -12.48 -16.50 -19.33
N GLU A 423 -13.74 -16.88 -19.03
CA GLU A 423 -14.65 -16.09 -18.21
C GLU A 423 -14.11 -15.88 -16.78
N GLU A 424 -13.58 -16.94 -16.17
CA GLU A 424 -12.92 -16.84 -14.86
C GLU A 424 -11.71 -15.89 -14.89
N ALA A 425 -10.90 -15.95 -15.94
CA ALA A 425 -9.76 -15.05 -16.11
C ALA A 425 -10.23 -13.59 -16.28
N MET A 426 -11.26 -13.34 -17.09
CA MET A 426 -11.85 -12.03 -17.31
C MET A 426 -12.45 -11.45 -16.02
N GLU A 427 -13.20 -12.27 -15.26
CA GLU A 427 -13.80 -11.84 -13.99
C GLU A 427 -12.70 -11.45 -12.99
N ALA A 428 -11.66 -12.28 -12.84
CA ALA A 428 -10.54 -11.99 -11.96
C ALA A 428 -9.78 -10.71 -12.37
N MET A 429 -9.57 -10.47 -13.67
CA MET A 429 -8.98 -9.21 -14.16
C MET A 429 -9.91 -8.01 -13.91
N GLY A 430 -11.23 -8.18 -14.04
CA GLY A 430 -12.21 -7.17 -13.71
C GLY A 430 -12.20 -6.78 -12.21
N GLU A 431 -11.90 -7.73 -11.33
CA GLU A 431 -11.71 -7.45 -9.90
C GLU A 431 -10.50 -6.53 -9.65
N VAL A 432 -9.42 -6.63 -10.44
CA VAL A 432 -8.24 -5.77 -10.27
C VAL A 432 -8.60 -4.32 -10.52
N THR A 433 -9.26 -4.03 -11.64
CA THR A 433 -9.60 -2.66 -12.06
C THR A 433 -10.86 -2.11 -11.37
N GLY A 434 -11.67 -2.98 -10.78
CA GLY A 434 -12.94 -2.63 -10.15
C GLY A 434 -14.16 -2.75 -11.06
N ALA A 435 -14.02 -3.26 -12.30
CA ALA A 435 -15.12 -3.42 -13.24
C ALA A 435 -16.18 -4.44 -12.76
N THR A 436 -15.75 -5.46 -12.00
CA THR A 436 -16.61 -6.54 -11.49
C THR A 436 -16.67 -6.62 -9.96
N VAL A 437 -16.09 -5.61 -9.25
CA VAL A 437 -15.99 -5.66 -7.78
C VAL A 437 -17.32 -5.42 -7.09
N ARG A 438 -17.64 -6.27 -6.13
CA ARG A 438 -18.82 -6.14 -5.29
C ARG A 438 -18.72 -4.94 -4.34
N GLU A 439 -19.86 -4.36 -4.01
CA GLU A 439 -19.94 -3.14 -3.18
C GLU A 439 -19.35 -3.32 -1.78
N ASP A 440 -19.48 -4.52 -1.20
CA ASP A 440 -18.92 -4.85 0.12
C ASP A 440 -17.38 -4.82 0.14
N ILE A 441 -16.74 -5.30 -0.93
CA ILE A 441 -15.28 -5.25 -1.09
C ILE A 441 -14.82 -3.80 -1.28
N THR A 442 -15.52 -3.06 -2.13
CA THR A 442 -15.25 -1.63 -2.35
C THR A 442 -15.30 -0.85 -1.04
N ASN A 443 -16.32 -1.07 -0.23
CA ASN A 443 -16.47 -0.42 1.07
C ASN A 443 -15.28 -0.72 2.00
N ARG A 444 -14.83 -1.98 2.10
CA ARG A 444 -13.68 -2.39 2.91
C ARG A 444 -12.36 -1.72 2.48
N ILE A 445 -12.16 -1.55 1.18
CA ILE A 445 -10.97 -0.86 0.66
C ILE A 445 -10.96 0.59 1.17
N PHE A 446 -12.08 1.31 1.03
CA PHE A 446 -12.16 2.72 1.43
C PHE A 446 -12.20 2.94 2.95
N GLU A 447 -12.55 1.96 3.77
CA GLU A 447 -12.45 2.03 5.24
C GLU A 447 -11.00 2.20 5.76
N ARG A 448 -9.99 1.83 4.98
CA ARG A 448 -8.57 2.03 5.31
C ARG A 448 -8.12 3.49 5.15
N PHE A 449 -8.84 4.27 4.38
CA PHE A 449 -8.47 5.66 4.10
C PHE A 449 -8.69 6.57 5.31
N CYS A 450 -7.98 7.70 5.31
CA CYS A 450 -8.23 8.77 6.27
C CYS A 450 -9.53 9.51 5.93
N VAL A 451 -10.17 10.13 6.94
CA VAL A 451 -11.28 11.06 6.72
C VAL A 451 -10.74 12.28 5.97
N GLY A 452 -11.43 12.71 4.90
CA GLY A 452 -11.01 13.87 4.10
C GLY A 452 -10.30 13.50 2.78
N LYS A 453 -10.17 12.18 2.52
CA LYS A 453 -9.63 11.60 1.26
C LYS A 453 -10.67 10.75 0.56
#